data_2da40eef51d558d75d637022600ce902
#
_entry.id   2da40eef51d558d75d637022600ce902
#
_cell.length_a   1.000
_cell.length_b   1.000
_cell.length_c   1.000
_cell.angle_alpha   90.00
_cell.angle_beta   90.00
_cell.angle_gamma   90.00
#
_symmetry.space_group_name_H-M   'P 1'
#
loop_
_entity.id
_entity.type
_entity.pdbx_description
1 polymer ?
#
loop_
_entity_poly.entity_id
_entity_poly.type
_entity_poly.pdbx_seq_one_letter_code
_entity_poly.pdbx_strand_id
1 'polypeptide(L)'
;MVYDNYGNIVKKNGKVYTYGNTVWKDLLTGFDGKTISYDAQGNPTSYLGKTLTWEKGRQLKSFGGNTYTYNANGIRTSKTVGGVKHTYTLEGTKILRETWGANTLIPIYDNEESVCGILYNDVPYYFVKNLQGDVIAIVDKDAKTIARYSYDAWGVPEIKLDSSECQIATINPFRYRGYYYDEEIGLYYLQSRYYDAGVGRFVNADSADVLFAMNDTSAYNLYNYCDNDPTVRQDHSGFLASILINAAFAAVTTWLLYLLEYKLGMRYWSWWTLTGLVLMNAAMGAVMGALFGGPFAKLTKLVGLAQKCGLSGVALKAVKLVAEGTKFFINMIIKPMSRKSGESWFKAVKRLFS
;
A
#
# COMPACT_ATOMS: atom_id res chain seq x y z
N MET A 1 -6.24 19.77 15.81
CA MET A 1 -5.73 19.58 14.45
C MET A 1 -6.34 20.64 13.54
N VAL A 2 -5.58 21.18 12.56
CA VAL A 2 -6.04 22.18 11.60
C VAL A 2 -5.65 21.70 10.21
N TYR A 3 -6.54 21.91 9.22
CA TYR A 3 -6.33 21.53 7.82
C TYR A 3 -6.42 22.76 6.91
N ASP A 4 -5.78 22.69 5.75
CA ASP A 4 -5.97 23.64 4.65
C ASP A 4 -7.15 23.21 3.75
N ASN A 5 -7.43 24.03 2.70
CA ASN A 5 -8.48 23.76 1.74
C ASN A 5 -8.20 22.56 0.79
N TYR A 6 -6.98 22.00 0.85
CA TYR A 6 -6.56 20.81 0.07
C TYR A 6 -6.55 19.53 0.92
N GLY A 7 -7.03 19.61 2.19
CA GLY A 7 -7.05 18.49 3.10
C GLY A 7 -5.68 18.17 3.73
N ASN A 8 -4.68 19.06 3.59
CA ASN A 8 -3.40 18.87 4.25
C ASN A 8 -3.47 19.29 5.72
N ILE A 9 -2.81 18.53 6.59
CA ILE A 9 -2.64 18.90 7.99
C ILE A 9 -1.67 20.10 8.05
N VAL A 10 -2.12 21.27 8.53
CA VAL A 10 -1.27 22.46 8.73
C VAL A 10 -0.83 22.64 10.18
N LYS A 11 -1.54 22.01 11.13
CA LYS A 11 -1.13 22.00 12.54
C LYS A 11 -1.66 20.75 13.26
N LYS A 12 -0.79 20.03 13.99
CA LYS A 12 -1.12 18.87 14.83
C LYS A 12 -0.31 18.92 16.11
N ASN A 13 -0.97 18.83 17.28
CA ASN A 13 -0.32 18.79 18.61
C ASN A 13 0.73 19.92 18.80
N GLY A 14 0.39 21.15 18.40
CA GLY A 14 1.30 22.30 18.48
C GLY A 14 2.33 22.41 17.35
N LYS A 15 2.63 21.33 16.65
CA LYS A 15 3.60 21.29 15.53
C LYS A 15 3.03 21.91 14.26
N VAL A 16 3.83 22.65 13.52
CA VAL A 16 3.45 23.38 12.31
C VAL A 16 3.95 22.64 11.08
N TYR A 17 3.09 22.57 10.05
CA TYR A 17 3.37 21.97 8.75
C TYR A 17 3.42 23.06 7.69
N THR A 18 4.41 23.01 6.81
CA THR A 18 4.61 23.99 5.73
C THR A 18 4.53 23.31 4.37
N TYR A 19 3.73 23.87 3.46
CA TYR A 19 3.54 23.41 2.08
C TYR A 19 3.96 24.54 1.14
N GLY A 20 5.26 24.64 0.85
CA GLY A 20 5.83 25.74 0.06
C GLY A 20 5.89 25.47 -1.45
N ASN A 21 5.55 24.26 -1.92
CA ASN A 21 5.58 23.95 -3.34
C ASN A 21 4.36 24.57 -4.05
N THR A 22 4.59 25.38 -5.07
CA THR A 22 3.53 26.11 -5.78
C THR A 22 2.78 25.24 -6.80
N VAL A 23 3.41 24.18 -7.29
CA VAL A 23 2.85 23.26 -8.30
C VAL A 23 2.19 22.05 -7.64
N TRP A 24 2.88 21.42 -6.70
CA TRP A 24 2.39 20.24 -5.99
C TRP A 24 2.09 20.60 -4.53
N LYS A 25 0.85 20.93 -4.26
CA LYS A 25 0.40 21.48 -2.97
C LYS A 25 0.46 20.51 -1.79
N ASP A 26 0.54 19.19 -2.07
CA ASP A 26 0.59 18.15 -1.03
C ASP A 26 2.01 17.88 -0.52
N LEU A 27 3.04 18.46 -1.17
CA LEU A 27 4.43 18.29 -0.72
C LEU A 27 4.66 19.04 0.59
N LEU A 28 4.88 18.30 1.67
CA LEU A 28 5.25 18.85 2.97
C LEU A 28 6.71 19.33 2.93
N THR A 29 6.91 20.62 2.69
CA THR A 29 8.25 21.20 2.56
C THR A 29 8.91 21.57 3.90
N GLY A 30 8.14 21.55 4.99
CA GLY A 30 8.66 21.77 6.33
C GLY A 30 7.76 21.21 7.42
N PHE A 31 8.37 20.70 8.48
CA PHE A 31 7.70 20.19 9.66
C PHE A 31 8.42 20.60 10.92
N ASP A 32 7.75 21.33 11.81
CA ASP A 32 8.24 21.76 13.10
C ASP A 32 9.64 22.45 12.99
N GLY A 33 9.79 23.37 12.01
CA GLY A 33 11.02 24.08 11.71
C GLY A 33 12.08 23.30 10.93
N LYS A 34 11.87 22.02 10.62
CA LYS A 34 12.79 21.20 9.82
C LYS A 34 12.35 21.17 8.36
N THR A 35 13.28 21.42 7.44
CA THR A 35 13.02 21.40 6.00
C THR A 35 12.94 19.97 5.46
N ILE A 36 12.07 19.78 4.47
CA ILE A 36 11.92 18.53 3.71
C ILE A 36 12.09 18.86 2.23
N SER A 37 12.98 18.14 1.53
CA SER A 37 13.25 18.31 0.10
C SER A 37 12.87 17.03 -0.65
N TYR A 38 12.46 17.15 -1.92
CA TYR A 38 11.94 16.05 -2.71
C TYR A 38 12.63 15.94 -4.07
N ASP A 39 12.62 14.75 -4.65
CA ASP A 39 12.90 14.50 -6.06
C ASP A 39 11.69 14.85 -6.94
N ALA A 40 11.86 14.73 -8.27
CA ALA A 40 10.79 15.00 -9.23
C ALA A 40 9.61 14.00 -9.16
N GLN A 41 9.77 12.88 -8.45
CA GLN A 41 8.74 11.85 -8.26
C GLN A 41 7.97 12.02 -6.94
N GLY A 42 8.34 13.02 -6.13
CA GLY A 42 7.73 13.27 -4.83
C GLY A 42 8.29 12.38 -3.72
N ASN A 43 9.46 11.77 -3.89
CA ASN A 43 10.11 11.09 -2.79
C ASN A 43 11.04 12.07 -2.06
N PRO A 44 11.05 12.10 -0.72
CA PRO A 44 11.93 13.02 0.00
C PRO A 44 13.40 12.60 -0.15
N THR A 45 14.24 13.58 -0.51
CA THR A 45 15.70 13.43 -0.55
C THR A 45 16.34 13.88 0.77
N SER A 46 15.65 14.76 1.50
CA SER A 46 15.95 15.14 2.88
C SER A 46 14.65 15.12 3.68
N TYR A 47 14.65 14.44 4.83
CA TYR A 47 13.48 14.31 5.70
C TYR A 47 13.88 14.47 7.16
N LEU A 48 13.38 15.52 7.80
CA LEU A 48 13.62 15.83 9.21
C LEU A 48 15.10 15.82 9.62
N GLY A 49 15.99 16.28 8.71
CA GLY A 49 17.44 16.33 8.93
C GLY A 49 18.19 15.04 8.60
N LYS A 50 17.54 14.05 8.00
CA LYS A 50 18.15 12.82 7.50
C LYS A 50 18.14 12.81 5.97
N THR A 51 19.18 12.25 5.35
CA THR A 51 19.25 12.04 3.90
C THR A 51 18.61 10.73 3.51
N LEU A 52 17.84 10.74 2.41
CA LEU A 52 17.20 9.56 1.82
C LEU A 52 17.63 9.41 0.36
N THR A 53 17.72 8.16 -0.08
CA THR A 53 17.87 7.83 -1.51
C THR A 53 16.82 6.81 -1.90
N TRP A 54 16.38 6.87 -3.16
CA TRP A 54 15.31 6.02 -3.68
C TRP A 54 15.78 5.30 -4.95
N GLU A 55 15.17 4.15 -5.24
CA GLU A 55 15.40 3.41 -6.47
C GLU A 55 14.08 2.90 -7.05
N LYS A 56 14.09 2.53 -8.33
CA LYS A 56 12.92 2.01 -9.05
C LYS A 56 11.63 2.81 -8.80
N GLY A 57 11.79 4.13 -8.71
CA GLY A 57 10.73 5.10 -8.53
C GLY A 57 10.40 5.40 -7.07
N ARG A 58 10.07 4.41 -6.22
CA ARG A 58 9.54 4.63 -4.86
C ARG A 58 10.08 3.65 -3.81
N GLN A 59 11.06 2.85 -4.15
CA GLN A 59 11.71 1.95 -3.20
C GLN A 59 12.77 2.72 -2.42
N LEU A 60 12.63 2.78 -1.11
CA LEU A 60 13.60 3.44 -0.24
C LEU A 60 14.91 2.65 -0.26
N LYS A 61 15.97 3.22 -0.83
CA LYS A 61 17.28 2.60 -0.90
C LYS A 61 18.10 2.83 0.36
N SER A 62 18.05 4.07 0.88
CA SER A 62 18.72 4.40 2.14
C SER A 62 17.99 5.48 2.92
N PHE A 63 18.15 5.47 4.26
CA PHE A 63 17.64 6.47 5.18
C PHE A 63 18.62 6.63 6.35
N GLY A 64 19.26 7.78 6.48
CA GLY A 64 20.11 8.12 7.62
C GLY A 64 21.26 7.13 7.87
N GLY A 65 21.78 6.49 6.81
CA GLY A 65 22.87 5.49 6.89
C GLY A 65 22.38 4.04 6.87
N ASN A 66 21.09 3.77 7.14
CA ASN A 66 20.50 2.44 6.97
C ASN A 66 20.19 2.19 5.50
N THR A 67 20.23 0.94 5.05
CA THR A 67 19.99 0.56 3.65
C THR A 67 18.95 -0.55 3.53
N TYR A 68 18.24 -0.59 2.40
CA TYR A 68 17.13 -1.52 2.17
C TYR A 68 17.23 -2.13 0.77
N THR A 69 16.81 -3.39 0.63
CA THR A 69 16.73 -4.08 -0.66
C THR A 69 15.35 -4.69 -0.86
N TYR A 70 14.96 -4.84 -2.12
CA TYR A 70 13.61 -5.29 -2.49
C TYR A 70 13.68 -6.36 -3.58
N ASN A 71 12.67 -7.22 -3.62
CA ASN A 71 12.49 -8.17 -4.72
C ASN A 71 11.87 -7.49 -5.96
N ALA A 72 11.67 -8.27 -7.03
CA ALA A 72 11.07 -7.79 -8.27
C ALA A 72 9.62 -7.27 -8.13
N ASN A 73 8.92 -7.66 -7.04
CA ASN A 73 7.57 -7.21 -6.73
C ASN A 73 7.53 -5.95 -5.85
N GLY A 74 8.70 -5.39 -5.50
CA GLY A 74 8.80 -4.21 -4.63
C GLY A 74 8.66 -4.51 -3.14
N ILE A 75 8.69 -5.78 -2.72
CA ILE A 75 8.62 -6.15 -1.31
C ILE A 75 10.04 -6.23 -0.73
N ARG A 76 10.25 -5.62 0.43
CA ARG A 76 11.54 -5.53 1.09
C ARG A 76 12.07 -6.92 1.48
N THR A 77 13.28 -7.23 1.04
CA THR A 77 13.97 -8.51 1.30
C THR A 77 15.08 -8.41 2.35
N SER A 78 15.60 -7.21 2.56
CA SER A 78 16.55 -6.97 3.66
C SER A 78 16.57 -5.51 4.10
N LYS A 79 17.05 -5.27 5.31
CA LYS A 79 17.55 -3.96 5.79
C LYS A 79 18.93 -4.14 6.43
N THR A 80 19.76 -3.09 6.37
CA THR A 80 21.03 -3.06 7.11
C THR A 80 21.00 -1.87 8.06
N VAL A 81 21.14 -2.13 9.35
CA VAL A 81 21.04 -1.14 10.43
C VAL A 81 22.32 -1.20 11.23
N GLY A 82 23.05 -0.08 11.35
CA GLY A 82 24.32 -0.06 12.10
C GLY A 82 25.34 -1.09 11.61
N GLY A 83 25.32 -1.44 10.31
CA GLY A 83 26.19 -2.48 9.73
C GLY A 83 25.67 -3.91 9.88
N VAL A 84 24.61 -4.15 10.66
CA VAL A 84 24.00 -5.47 10.82
C VAL A 84 22.89 -5.66 9.78
N LYS A 85 23.03 -6.72 8.98
CA LYS A 85 22.04 -7.05 7.95
C LYS A 85 20.92 -7.91 8.52
N HIS A 86 19.68 -7.44 8.37
CA HIS A 86 18.45 -8.19 8.60
C HIS A 86 17.97 -8.76 7.26
N THR A 87 17.67 -10.03 7.19
CA THR A 87 17.20 -10.70 5.97
C THR A 87 15.82 -11.31 6.22
N TYR A 88 14.89 -11.08 5.26
CA TYR A 88 13.52 -11.58 5.35
C TYR A 88 13.32 -12.76 4.40
N THR A 89 12.82 -13.88 4.94
CA THR A 89 12.22 -14.95 4.14
C THR A 89 10.76 -14.62 3.95
N LEU A 90 10.29 -14.60 2.70
CA LEU A 90 8.97 -14.10 2.35
C LEU A 90 8.12 -15.16 1.64
N GLU A 91 6.82 -15.16 1.92
CA GLU A 91 5.78 -15.77 1.09
C GLU A 91 4.84 -14.66 0.60
N GLY A 92 4.96 -14.29 -0.68
CA GLY A 92 4.27 -13.12 -1.20
C GLY A 92 4.70 -11.84 -0.50
N THR A 93 3.83 -11.27 0.31
CA THR A 93 4.08 -10.07 1.13
C THR A 93 4.31 -10.38 2.61
N LYS A 94 4.07 -11.65 3.04
CA LYS A 94 4.24 -12.09 4.43
C LYS A 94 5.70 -12.35 4.75
N ILE A 95 6.13 -11.92 5.92
CA ILE A 95 7.43 -12.27 6.48
C ILE A 95 7.28 -13.60 7.20
N LEU A 96 7.90 -14.66 6.68
CA LEU A 96 7.93 -15.96 7.35
C LEU A 96 9.02 -16.02 8.41
N ARG A 97 10.13 -15.31 8.18
CA ARG A 97 11.29 -15.26 9.08
C ARG A 97 12.08 -13.99 8.84
N GLU A 98 12.60 -13.42 9.90
CA GLU A 98 13.65 -12.40 9.87
C GLU A 98 14.88 -12.93 10.62
N THR A 99 16.09 -12.71 10.08
CA THR A 99 17.35 -13.11 10.71
C THR A 99 18.33 -11.96 10.69
N TRP A 100 19.07 -11.77 11.81
CA TRP A 100 20.15 -10.79 11.91
C TRP A 100 21.17 -11.24 12.97
N GLY A 101 22.47 -11.23 12.62
CA GLY A 101 23.51 -11.78 13.47
C GLY A 101 23.18 -13.21 13.87
N ALA A 102 23.08 -13.49 15.17
CA ALA A 102 22.67 -14.78 15.72
C ALA A 102 21.15 -14.85 16.02
N ASN A 103 20.39 -13.79 15.74
CA ASN A 103 18.98 -13.72 16.11
C ASN A 103 18.07 -14.19 14.99
N THR A 104 16.95 -14.77 15.39
CA THR A 104 15.85 -15.20 14.50
C THR A 104 14.53 -14.76 15.09
N LEU A 105 13.68 -14.17 14.25
CA LEU A 105 12.31 -13.81 14.57
C LEU A 105 11.37 -14.46 13.53
N ILE A 106 10.39 -15.23 13.99
CA ILE A 106 9.41 -15.93 13.17
C ILE A 106 8.02 -15.43 13.59
N PRO A 107 7.30 -14.68 12.73
CA PRO A 107 5.93 -14.28 13.01
C PRO A 107 5.00 -15.47 13.05
N ILE A 108 4.06 -15.48 13.99
CA ILE A 108 2.98 -16.46 14.12
C ILE A 108 1.73 -15.80 13.56
N TYR A 109 1.11 -16.42 12.55
CA TYR A 109 -0.09 -15.92 11.91
C TYR A 109 -1.31 -16.72 12.35
N ASP A 110 -2.44 -16.03 12.51
CA ASP A 110 -3.74 -16.67 12.69
C ASP A 110 -4.36 -17.07 11.34
N ASN A 111 -5.57 -17.63 11.38
CA ASN A 111 -6.31 -18.06 10.18
C ASN A 111 -6.82 -16.90 9.30
N GLU A 112 -6.78 -15.66 9.80
CA GLU A 112 -7.07 -14.43 9.04
C GLU A 112 -5.80 -13.79 8.46
N GLU A 113 -4.66 -14.50 8.56
CA GLU A 113 -3.35 -14.03 8.11
C GLU A 113 -2.82 -12.81 8.89
N SER A 114 -3.35 -12.55 10.08
CA SER A 114 -2.91 -11.50 10.97
C SER A 114 -1.84 -12.02 11.94
N VAL A 115 -0.76 -11.27 12.15
CA VAL A 115 0.31 -11.68 13.09
C VAL A 115 -0.24 -11.68 14.51
N CYS A 116 -0.34 -12.83 15.15
CA CYS A 116 -0.85 -13.01 16.51
C CYS A 116 0.25 -13.28 17.56
N GLY A 117 1.51 -13.37 17.14
CA GLY A 117 2.65 -13.58 18.01
C GLY A 117 3.95 -13.65 17.23
N ILE A 118 5.05 -13.89 17.94
CA ILE A 118 6.36 -14.13 17.36
C ILE A 118 7.08 -15.22 18.13
N LEU A 119 7.92 -15.97 17.42
CA LEU A 119 8.95 -16.81 18.02
C LEU A 119 10.27 -16.05 17.88
N TYR A 120 10.86 -15.62 18.99
CA TYR A 120 12.15 -14.94 19.00
C TYR A 120 13.21 -15.83 19.67
N ASN A 121 14.21 -16.25 18.90
CA ASN A 121 15.25 -17.20 19.34
C ASN A 121 14.62 -18.44 20.03
N ASP A 122 13.61 -19.04 19.37
CA ASP A 122 12.85 -20.21 19.82
C ASP A 122 11.97 -19.97 21.07
N VAL A 123 11.88 -18.74 21.59
CA VAL A 123 10.98 -18.38 22.70
C VAL A 123 9.68 -17.79 22.13
N PRO A 124 8.51 -18.37 22.44
CA PRO A 124 7.22 -17.87 21.95
C PRO A 124 6.71 -16.67 22.76
N TYR A 125 6.19 -15.69 22.04
CA TYR A 125 5.54 -14.49 22.57
C TYR A 125 4.24 -14.26 21.83
N TYR A 126 3.13 -14.02 22.54
CA TYR A 126 1.81 -13.87 21.97
C TYR A 126 1.30 -12.44 22.12
N PHE A 127 0.55 -11.97 21.15
CA PHE A 127 0.05 -10.60 21.13
C PHE A 127 -1.36 -10.48 21.67
N VAL A 128 -1.58 -9.51 22.54
CA VAL A 128 -2.90 -9.02 22.88
C VAL A 128 -3.16 -7.78 22.01
N LYS A 129 -4.22 -7.82 21.22
CA LYS A 129 -4.60 -6.75 20.30
C LYS A 129 -5.91 -6.10 20.74
N ASN A 130 -6.08 -4.82 20.42
CA ASN A 130 -7.36 -4.16 20.49
C ASN A 130 -8.23 -4.49 19.26
N LEU A 131 -9.46 -3.96 19.21
CA LEU A 131 -10.41 -4.17 18.10
C LEU A 131 -9.89 -3.62 16.76
N GLN A 132 -8.93 -2.74 16.79
CA GLN A 132 -8.34 -2.12 15.59
C GLN A 132 -7.09 -2.87 15.10
N GLY A 133 -6.67 -3.93 15.79
CA GLY A 133 -5.49 -4.73 15.44
C GLY A 133 -4.17 -4.18 15.99
N ASP A 134 -4.20 -3.13 16.84
CA ASP A 134 -2.98 -2.62 17.49
C ASP A 134 -2.51 -3.62 18.53
N VAL A 135 -1.23 -3.95 18.54
CA VAL A 135 -0.62 -4.78 19.59
C VAL A 135 -0.49 -3.93 20.86
N ILE A 136 -1.33 -4.18 21.87
CA ILE A 136 -1.35 -3.42 23.11
C ILE A 136 -0.56 -4.08 24.25
N ALA A 137 -0.35 -5.41 24.16
CA ALA A 137 0.52 -6.13 25.08
C ALA A 137 1.14 -7.36 24.42
N ILE A 138 2.24 -7.81 25.01
CA ILE A 138 2.88 -9.09 24.72
C ILE A 138 2.81 -9.93 25.99
N VAL A 139 2.40 -11.19 25.83
CA VAL A 139 2.39 -12.19 26.92
C VAL A 139 3.34 -13.34 26.59
N ASP A 140 3.87 -13.97 27.63
CA ASP A 140 4.68 -15.17 27.53
C ASP A 140 3.82 -16.45 27.41
N LYS A 141 4.46 -17.62 27.40
CA LYS A 141 3.80 -18.94 27.33
C LYS A 141 2.84 -19.23 28.50
N ASP A 142 3.00 -18.54 29.63
CA ASP A 142 2.18 -18.70 30.84
C ASP A 142 1.08 -17.60 30.92
N ALA A 143 0.83 -16.90 29.80
CA ALA A 143 -0.11 -15.79 29.66
C ALA A 143 0.20 -14.58 30.56
N LYS A 144 1.41 -14.48 31.11
CA LYS A 144 1.86 -13.33 31.88
C LYS A 144 2.20 -12.18 30.95
N THR A 145 1.66 -11.00 31.20
CA THR A 145 2.03 -9.79 30.48
C THR A 145 3.47 -9.39 30.78
N ILE A 146 4.32 -9.34 29.75
CA ILE A 146 5.72 -8.99 29.83
C ILE A 146 6.06 -7.65 29.17
N ALA A 147 5.24 -7.21 28.20
CA ALA A 147 5.39 -5.91 27.57
C ALA A 147 4.02 -5.25 27.33
N ARG A 148 3.98 -3.92 27.32
CA ARG A 148 2.79 -3.13 27.00
C ARG A 148 3.16 -1.94 26.15
N TYR A 149 2.27 -1.64 25.18
CA TYR A 149 2.32 -0.44 24.36
C TYR A 149 1.08 0.41 24.53
N SER A 150 1.22 1.70 24.30
CA SER A 150 0.14 2.61 24.00
C SER A 150 0.43 3.37 22.73
N TYR A 151 -0.62 3.88 22.10
CA TYR A 151 -0.52 4.63 20.84
C TYR A 151 -1.40 5.87 20.91
N ASP A 152 -0.98 6.95 20.26
CA ASP A 152 -1.92 8.02 19.96
C ASP A 152 -2.84 7.57 18.80
N ALA A 153 -3.83 8.40 18.44
CA ALA A 153 -4.76 8.09 17.36
C ALA A 153 -4.07 7.87 15.99
N TRP A 154 -2.84 8.33 15.83
CA TRP A 154 -2.05 8.22 14.61
C TRP A 154 -1.06 7.07 14.64
N GLY A 155 -0.93 6.39 15.77
CA GLY A 155 -0.07 5.22 15.89
C GLY A 155 1.34 5.52 16.40
N VAL A 156 1.59 6.70 17.00
CA VAL A 156 2.86 6.96 17.66
C VAL A 156 3.01 5.98 18.83
N PRO A 157 3.98 5.05 18.79
CA PRO A 157 4.10 4.02 19.82
C PRO A 157 4.81 4.56 21.05
N GLU A 158 4.36 4.11 22.22
CA GLU A 158 5.01 4.31 23.50
C GLU A 158 5.09 2.98 24.25
N ILE A 159 6.28 2.56 24.64
CA ILE A 159 6.48 1.37 25.46
C ILE A 159 6.17 1.75 26.92
N LYS A 160 5.12 1.15 27.48
CA LYS A 160 4.66 1.38 28.85
C LYS A 160 5.26 0.39 29.86
N LEU A 161 5.63 -0.79 29.39
CA LEU A 161 6.23 -1.86 30.16
C LEU A 161 7.10 -2.72 29.25
N ASP A 162 8.28 -3.07 29.71
CA ASP A 162 9.06 -4.19 29.20
C ASP A 162 9.81 -4.83 30.39
N SER A 163 9.34 -5.99 30.81
CA SER A 163 9.94 -6.79 31.88
C SER A 163 10.70 -8.00 31.36
N SER A 164 10.87 -8.10 30.03
CA SER A 164 11.65 -9.17 29.40
C SER A 164 13.15 -8.87 29.45
N GLU A 165 13.97 -9.89 29.66
CA GLU A 165 15.43 -9.76 29.64
C GLU A 165 15.96 -9.33 28.27
N CYS A 166 15.28 -9.71 27.18
CA CYS A 166 15.69 -9.42 25.82
C CYS A 166 15.14 -8.08 25.28
N GLN A 167 14.37 -7.31 26.06
CA GLN A 167 13.67 -6.10 25.62
C GLN A 167 12.72 -6.37 24.43
N ILE A 168 11.85 -7.36 24.60
CA ILE A 168 10.94 -7.82 23.54
C ILE A 168 10.00 -6.71 23.00
N ALA A 169 9.68 -5.70 23.81
CA ALA A 169 8.89 -4.56 23.36
C ALA A 169 9.61 -3.73 22.29
N THR A 170 10.93 -3.65 22.34
CA THR A 170 11.76 -2.97 21.33
C THR A 170 12.02 -3.88 20.13
N ILE A 171 12.31 -5.17 20.38
CA ILE A 171 12.59 -6.16 19.34
C ILE A 171 11.38 -6.44 18.46
N ASN A 172 10.17 -6.49 19.05
CA ASN A 172 8.94 -6.73 18.29
C ASN A 172 8.67 -5.61 17.28
N PRO A 173 8.70 -5.90 15.95
CA PRO A 173 8.41 -4.88 14.95
C PRO A 173 6.90 -4.69 14.71
N PHE A 174 6.04 -5.65 15.10
CA PHE A 174 4.60 -5.58 14.84
C PHE A 174 3.90 -4.79 15.93
N ARG A 175 3.39 -3.58 15.58
CA ARG A 175 2.84 -2.65 16.57
C ARG A 175 1.46 -2.12 16.17
N TYR A 176 1.32 -0.83 15.88
CA TYR A 176 0.08 -0.17 15.47
C TYR A 176 -0.52 -0.85 14.24
N ARG A 177 -1.78 -1.27 14.29
CA ARG A 177 -2.48 -2.00 13.21
C ARG A 177 -1.78 -3.29 12.75
N GLY A 178 -0.84 -3.81 13.54
CA GLY A 178 0.02 -4.92 13.14
C GLY A 178 1.07 -4.56 12.08
N TYR A 179 1.27 -3.28 11.77
CA TYR A 179 2.29 -2.83 10.83
C TYR A 179 3.69 -3.10 11.36
N TYR A 180 4.63 -3.29 10.42
CA TYR A 180 6.04 -3.46 10.73
C TYR A 180 6.68 -2.10 11.04
N TYR A 181 7.10 -1.88 12.28
CA TYR A 181 7.77 -0.67 12.75
C TYR A 181 9.27 -0.82 12.64
N ASP A 182 9.90 0.05 11.89
CA ASP A 182 11.36 0.17 11.82
C ASP A 182 11.84 1.11 12.93
N GLU A 183 12.26 0.53 14.08
CA GLU A 183 12.65 1.27 15.29
C GLU A 183 13.76 2.29 15.00
N GLU A 184 14.73 1.92 14.17
CA GLU A 184 15.91 2.72 13.83
C GLU A 184 15.61 4.01 13.08
N ILE A 185 14.47 4.07 12.39
CA ILE A 185 14.04 5.25 11.65
C ILE A 185 12.73 5.85 12.15
N GLY A 186 12.03 5.16 13.05
CA GLY A 186 10.77 5.61 13.63
C GLY A 186 9.58 5.59 12.65
N LEU A 187 9.61 4.75 11.65
CA LEU A 187 8.58 4.67 10.60
C LEU A 187 7.93 3.29 10.54
N TYR A 188 6.68 3.25 10.14
CA TYR A 188 6.01 2.00 9.78
C TYR A 188 6.23 1.68 8.30
N TYR A 189 6.68 0.46 8.01
CA TYR A 189 6.77 -0.09 6.67
C TYR A 189 5.46 -0.78 6.29
N LEU A 190 4.70 -0.20 5.37
CA LEU A 190 3.43 -0.71 4.87
C LEU A 190 3.61 -1.32 3.45
N GLN A 191 4.66 -2.12 3.24
CA GLN A 191 5.00 -2.79 1.98
C GLN A 191 5.29 -1.83 0.81
N SER A 192 4.33 -0.99 0.39
CA SER A 192 4.52 -0.06 -0.72
C SER A 192 5.02 1.32 -0.30
N ARG A 193 4.76 1.71 0.94
CA ARG A 193 5.05 3.05 1.47
C ARG A 193 5.59 2.99 2.90
N TYR A 194 6.23 4.07 3.30
CA TYR A 194 6.62 4.32 4.69
C TYR A 194 5.69 5.35 5.32
N TYR A 195 5.17 5.05 6.50
CA TYR A 195 4.26 5.91 7.24
C TYR A 195 4.93 6.49 8.48
N ASP A 196 4.90 7.80 8.62
CA ASP A 196 5.35 8.52 9.80
C ASP A 196 4.15 8.87 10.69
N ALA A 197 3.97 8.16 11.79
CA ALA A 197 2.90 8.39 12.74
C ALA A 197 3.03 9.74 13.48
N GLY A 198 4.26 10.19 13.72
CA GLY A 198 4.54 11.48 14.35
C GLY A 198 4.11 12.67 13.49
N VAL A 199 4.29 12.55 12.19
CA VAL A 199 3.82 13.51 11.18
C VAL A 199 2.37 13.23 10.79
N GLY A 200 1.91 11.99 10.83
CA GLY A 200 0.55 11.58 10.50
C GLY A 200 0.31 11.45 8.99
N ARG A 201 1.35 11.12 8.22
CA ARG A 201 1.23 10.93 6.76
C ARG A 201 2.30 10.00 6.20
N PHE A 202 2.08 9.54 4.99
CA PHE A 202 3.10 8.81 4.26
C PHE A 202 4.30 9.69 3.91
N VAL A 203 5.49 9.10 3.95
CA VAL A 203 6.77 9.75 3.64
C VAL A 203 6.94 9.93 2.14
N ASN A 204 6.56 8.91 1.36
CA ASN A 204 6.62 8.89 -0.10
C ASN A 204 5.22 8.88 -0.72
N ALA A 205 5.10 9.42 -1.93
CA ALA A 205 3.83 9.52 -2.65
C ALA A 205 3.23 8.15 -2.97
N ASP A 206 1.92 8.06 -3.06
CA ASP A 206 1.21 6.91 -3.64
C ASP A 206 1.41 6.84 -5.17
N SER A 207 0.94 5.76 -5.80
CA SER A 207 0.94 5.66 -7.26
C SER A 207 0.10 6.79 -7.88
N ALA A 208 0.62 7.44 -8.91
CA ALA A 208 -0.16 8.41 -9.68
C ALA A 208 -1.42 7.79 -10.32
N ASP A 209 -1.49 6.46 -10.41
CA ASP A 209 -2.70 5.74 -10.88
C ASP A 209 -3.91 5.99 -9.99
N VAL A 210 -3.69 6.35 -8.72
CA VAL A 210 -4.73 6.75 -7.75
C VAL A 210 -5.50 7.97 -8.25
N LEU A 211 -4.80 8.94 -8.84
CA LEU A 211 -5.40 10.18 -9.31
C LEU A 211 -6.42 9.97 -10.43
N PHE A 212 -6.34 8.84 -11.13
CA PHE A 212 -7.28 8.49 -12.21
C PHE A 212 -8.48 7.68 -11.76
N ALA A 213 -8.47 7.17 -10.53
CA ALA A 213 -9.47 6.22 -10.04
C ALA A 213 -10.57 6.87 -9.21
N MET A 214 -10.36 8.05 -8.67
CA MET A 214 -11.24 8.64 -7.68
C MET A 214 -11.77 10.02 -8.12
N ASN A 215 -13.09 10.19 -8.03
CA ASN A 215 -13.76 11.48 -8.24
C ASN A 215 -13.82 12.33 -6.95
N ASP A 216 -13.10 11.94 -5.91
CA ASP A 216 -13.11 12.62 -4.61
C ASP A 216 -11.86 13.50 -4.45
N THR A 217 -12.03 14.71 -3.96
CA THR A 217 -10.95 15.68 -3.75
C THR A 217 -9.93 15.22 -2.70
N SER A 218 -10.31 14.35 -1.76
CA SER A 218 -9.40 13.76 -0.76
C SER A 218 -8.40 12.79 -1.38
N ALA A 219 -8.77 12.16 -2.51
CA ALA A 219 -7.93 11.22 -3.25
C ALA A 219 -6.77 11.88 -4.00
N TYR A 220 -6.79 13.19 -4.17
CA TYR A 220 -5.70 13.91 -4.83
C TYR A 220 -4.46 14.11 -3.93
N ASN A 221 -4.58 13.83 -2.62
CA ASN A 221 -3.45 13.92 -1.71
C ASN A 221 -2.71 12.56 -1.63
N LEU A 222 -1.64 12.42 -2.40
CA LEU A 222 -0.87 11.16 -2.50
C LEU A 222 -0.10 10.78 -1.23
N TYR A 223 -0.07 11.63 -0.21
CA TYR A 223 0.62 11.38 1.06
C TYR A 223 -0.34 11.11 2.22
N ASN A 224 -1.63 11.19 1.95
CA ASN A 224 -2.64 11.09 2.99
C ASN A 224 -2.71 9.67 3.57
N TYR A 225 -2.76 9.56 4.90
CA TYR A 225 -3.01 8.30 5.60
C TYR A 225 -4.46 8.25 6.04
N CYS A 226 -5.19 7.21 5.60
CA CYS A 226 -6.57 6.94 6.01
C CYS A 226 -7.52 8.14 5.83
N ASP A 227 -7.33 8.99 4.81
CA ASP A 227 -8.10 10.23 4.57
C ASP A 227 -8.12 11.17 5.79
N ASN A 228 -7.03 11.22 6.55
CA ASN A 228 -6.88 11.92 7.82
C ASN A 228 -7.81 11.44 8.95
N ASP A 229 -8.40 10.25 8.81
CA ASP A 229 -9.24 9.62 9.84
C ASP A 229 -8.72 8.22 10.21
N PRO A 230 -7.58 8.14 10.90
CA PRO A 230 -6.98 6.86 11.30
C PRO A 230 -7.75 6.16 12.42
N THR A 231 -8.76 6.79 13.02
CA THR A 231 -9.57 6.19 14.09
C THR A 231 -10.62 5.23 13.54
N VAL A 232 -11.09 5.44 12.31
CA VAL A 232 -12.16 4.66 11.67
C VAL A 232 -11.62 3.85 10.50
N ARG A 233 -10.52 4.30 9.86
CA ARG A 233 -9.96 3.70 8.65
C ARG A 233 -8.60 3.04 8.93
N GLN A 234 -8.23 2.08 8.06
CA GLN A 234 -6.95 1.39 8.08
C GLN A 234 -6.45 1.17 6.66
N ASP A 235 -5.15 1.30 6.44
CA ASP A 235 -4.47 0.96 5.19
C ASP A 235 -3.56 -0.24 5.42
N HIS A 236 -3.99 -1.46 5.04
CA HIS A 236 -3.28 -2.70 5.32
C HIS A 236 -1.96 -2.87 4.54
N SER A 237 -1.79 -2.19 3.43
CA SER A 237 -0.69 -2.47 2.49
C SER A 237 -0.02 -1.22 1.91
N GLY A 238 -0.48 -0.04 2.31
CA GLY A 238 -0.09 1.20 1.64
C GLY A 238 -0.65 1.33 0.21
N PHE A 239 -1.66 0.51 -0.16
CA PHE A 239 -2.23 0.42 -1.52
C PHE A 239 -3.76 0.58 -1.54
N LEU A 240 -4.37 1.28 -0.62
CA LEU A 240 -5.84 1.40 -0.55
C LEU A 240 -6.46 1.78 -1.91
N ALA A 241 -5.80 2.66 -2.65
CA ALA A 241 -6.23 3.06 -3.96
C ALA A 241 -6.10 1.97 -5.03
N SER A 242 -5.09 1.09 -4.95
CA SER A 242 -4.91 0.03 -5.95
C SER A 242 -6.04 -1.01 -5.93
N ILE A 243 -6.66 -1.25 -4.77
CA ILE A 243 -7.81 -2.15 -4.63
C ILE A 243 -9.02 -1.60 -5.40
N LEU A 244 -9.34 -0.32 -5.21
CA LEU A 244 -10.45 0.34 -5.89
C LEU A 244 -10.22 0.45 -7.39
N ILE A 245 -8.98 0.78 -7.82
CA ILE A 245 -8.60 0.84 -9.24
C ILE A 245 -8.79 -0.53 -9.91
N ASN A 246 -8.31 -1.61 -9.28
CA ASN A 246 -8.44 -2.94 -9.85
C ASN A 246 -9.92 -3.40 -9.90
N ALA A 247 -10.72 -3.04 -8.90
CA ALA A 247 -12.16 -3.31 -8.91
C ALA A 247 -12.88 -2.55 -10.03
N ALA A 248 -12.61 -1.25 -10.18
CA ALA A 248 -13.17 -0.43 -11.26
C ALA A 248 -12.73 -0.92 -12.64
N PHE A 249 -11.44 -1.27 -12.79
CA PHE A 249 -10.89 -1.80 -14.02
C PHE A 249 -11.55 -3.15 -14.42
N ALA A 250 -11.72 -4.07 -13.45
CA ALA A 250 -12.39 -5.34 -13.69
C ALA A 250 -13.87 -5.13 -14.06
N ALA A 251 -14.55 -4.16 -13.45
CA ALA A 251 -15.93 -3.81 -13.78
C ALA A 251 -16.05 -3.29 -15.22
N VAL A 252 -15.18 -2.35 -15.61
CA VAL A 252 -15.20 -1.76 -16.97
C VAL A 252 -14.85 -2.79 -18.04
N THR A 253 -13.85 -3.63 -17.82
CA THR A 253 -13.48 -4.68 -18.78
C THR A 253 -14.59 -5.71 -18.94
N THR A 254 -15.29 -6.08 -17.87
CA THR A 254 -16.44 -6.98 -17.92
C THR A 254 -17.59 -6.38 -18.73
N TRP A 255 -17.89 -5.11 -18.52
CA TRP A 255 -18.92 -4.39 -19.24
C TRP A 255 -18.61 -4.34 -20.75
N LEU A 256 -17.36 -4.03 -21.13
CA LEU A 256 -16.93 -4.00 -22.52
C LEU A 256 -17.00 -5.38 -23.19
N LEU A 257 -16.57 -6.45 -22.49
CA LEU A 257 -16.65 -7.81 -23.01
C LEU A 257 -18.12 -8.24 -23.21
N TYR A 258 -19.00 -7.91 -22.26
CA TYR A 258 -20.41 -8.22 -22.38
C TYR A 258 -21.05 -7.53 -23.59
N LEU A 259 -20.71 -6.26 -23.84
CA LEU A 259 -21.16 -5.53 -25.02
C LEU A 259 -20.65 -6.15 -26.33
N LEU A 260 -19.40 -6.60 -26.35
CA LEU A 260 -18.80 -7.26 -27.49
C LEU A 260 -19.49 -8.59 -27.80
N GLU A 261 -19.71 -9.43 -26.76
CA GLU A 261 -20.43 -10.69 -26.89
C GLU A 261 -21.88 -10.47 -27.40
N TYR A 262 -22.55 -9.43 -26.91
CA TYR A 262 -23.89 -9.06 -27.39
C TYR A 262 -23.86 -8.64 -28.87
N LYS A 263 -22.92 -7.75 -29.28
CA LYS A 263 -22.79 -7.31 -30.67
C LYS A 263 -22.43 -8.43 -31.63
N LEU A 264 -21.65 -9.43 -31.18
CA LEU A 264 -21.29 -10.60 -31.96
C LEU A 264 -22.38 -11.67 -32.02
N GLY A 265 -23.57 -11.41 -31.40
CA GLY A 265 -24.67 -12.37 -31.35
C GLY A 265 -24.40 -13.61 -30.47
N MET A 266 -23.33 -13.58 -29.68
CA MET A 266 -22.93 -14.70 -28.81
C MET A 266 -23.72 -14.71 -27.50
N ARG A 267 -24.42 -13.62 -27.17
CA ARG A 267 -25.20 -13.48 -25.92
C ARG A 267 -26.41 -12.60 -26.12
N TYR A 268 -27.54 -12.93 -25.45
CA TYR A 268 -28.70 -12.06 -25.37
C TYR A 268 -28.48 -10.97 -24.33
N TRP A 269 -29.04 -9.78 -24.58
CA TRP A 269 -28.96 -8.66 -23.64
C TRP A 269 -29.76 -8.98 -22.38
N SER A 270 -29.11 -8.86 -21.21
CA SER A 270 -29.74 -9.02 -19.89
C SER A 270 -29.06 -8.12 -18.88
N TRP A 271 -29.81 -7.16 -18.36
CA TRP A 271 -29.32 -6.25 -17.31
C TRP A 271 -28.92 -7.00 -16.03
N TRP A 272 -29.66 -8.05 -15.64
CA TRP A 272 -29.37 -8.84 -14.46
C TRP A 272 -28.07 -9.62 -14.61
N THR A 273 -27.85 -10.21 -15.75
CA THR A 273 -26.62 -10.95 -16.03
C THR A 273 -25.42 -10.01 -16.09
N LEU A 274 -25.56 -8.84 -16.74
CA LEU A 274 -24.51 -7.83 -16.79
C LEU A 274 -24.15 -7.34 -15.41
N THR A 275 -25.14 -6.94 -14.60
CA THR A 275 -24.92 -6.44 -13.23
C THR A 275 -24.24 -7.50 -12.36
N GLY A 276 -24.69 -8.76 -12.42
CA GLY A 276 -24.08 -9.86 -11.68
C GLY A 276 -22.61 -10.10 -12.06
N LEU A 277 -22.31 -10.12 -13.36
CA LEU A 277 -20.94 -10.30 -13.85
C LEU A 277 -20.02 -9.12 -13.47
N VAL A 278 -20.52 -7.88 -13.58
CA VAL A 278 -19.76 -6.68 -13.21
C VAL A 278 -19.44 -6.69 -11.72
N LEU A 279 -20.41 -6.99 -10.85
CA LEU A 279 -20.20 -7.05 -9.41
C LEU A 279 -19.22 -8.18 -9.02
N MET A 280 -19.37 -9.37 -9.60
CA MET A 280 -18.47 -10.50 -9.34
C MET A 280 -17.03 -10.18 -9.76
N ASN A 281 -16.83 -9.63 -10.95
CA ASN A 281 -15.50 -9.31 -11.44
C ASN A 281 -14.88 -8.09 -10.76
N ALA A 282 -15.69 -7.12 -10.32
CA ALA A 282 -15.23 -6.02 -9.48
C ALA A 282 -14.70 -6.54 -8.13
N ALA A 283 -15.44 -7.47 -7.49
CA ALA A 283 -14.99 -8.13 -6.26
C ALA A 283 -13.69 -8.93 -6.48
N MET A 284 -13.62 -9.71 -7.57
CA MET A 284 -12.39 -10.41 -7.94
C MET A 284 -11.23 -9.46 -8.23
N GLY A 285 -11.48 -8.34 -8.90
CA GLY A 285 -10.49 -7.31 -9.17
C GLY A 285 -9.96 -6.67 -7.88
N ALA A 286 -10.83 -6.44 -6.89
CA ALA A 286 -10.44 -5.94 -5.57
C ALA A 286 -9.54 -6.93 -4.83
N VAL A 287 -9.94 -8.22 -4.78
CA VAL A 287 -9.14 -9.30 -4.17
C VAL A 287 -7.78 -9.43 -4.87
N MET A 288 -7.76 -9.45 -6.19
CA MET A 288 -6.53 -9.50 -6.96
C MET A 288 -5.68 -8.23 -6.75
N GLY A 289 -6.30 -7.07 -6.58
CA GLY A 289 -5.63 -5.81 -6.22
C GLY A 289 -4.93 -5.90 -4.87
N ALA A 290 -5.59 -6.47 -3.87
CA ALA A 290 -5.02 -6.69 -2.55
C ALA A 290 -3.83 -7.66 -2.56
N LEU A 291 -3.94 -8.76 -3.34
CA LEU A 291 -2.92 -9.82 -3.34
C LEU A 291 -1.66 -9.49 -4.18
N PHE A 292 -1.77 -8.71 -5.23
CA PHE A 292 -0.68 -8.63 -6.23
C PHE A 292 -0.23 -7.22 -6.62
N GLY A 293 -0.78 -6.11 -6.10
CA GLY A 293 -0.42 -4.72 -6.51
C GLY A 293 -0.81 -4.40 -7.97
N GLY A 294 -0.66 -3.22 -8.46
CA GLY A 294 -1.14 -2.57 -9.68
C GLY A 294 -1.55 -3.35 -10.94
N PRO A 295 -2.40 -2.76 -11.79
CA PRO A 295 -3.13 -3.47 -12.86
C PRO A 295 -2.24 -4.01 -14.00
N PHE A 296 -1.06 -3.43 -14.22
CA PHE A 296 -0.20 -3.77 -15.38
C PHE A 296 0.73 -4.97 -15.17
N ALA A 297 1.28 -5.14 -13.98
CA ALA A 297 2.15 -6.27 -13.66
C ALA A 297 1.43 -7.63 -13.80
N LYS A 298 0.11 -7.62 -13.80
CA LYS A 298 -0.75 -8.79 -13.81
C LYS A 298 -1.16 -9.28 -15.18
N LEU A 299 -1.33 -8.38 -16.15
CA LEU A 299 -1.77 -8.78 -17.48
C LEU A 299 -0.76 -9.70 -18.16
N THR A 300 0.53 -9.41 -18.04
CA THR A 300 1.60 -10.27 -18.55
C THR A 300 1.76 -11.55 -17.73
N LYS A 301 1.55 -11.47 -16.39
CA LYS A 301 1.57 -12.64 -15.50
C LYS A 301 0.34 -13.54 -15.71
N LEU A 302 -0.86 -12.98 -15.92
CA LEU A 302 -2.06 -13.74 -16.25
C LEU A 302 -1.92 -14.52 -17.56
N VAL A 303 -1.33 -13.92 -18.60
CA VAL A 303 -1.03 -14.63 -19.84
C VAL A 303 -0.02 -15.75 -19.59
N GLY A 304 1.03 -15.51 -18.80
CA GLY A 304 2.02 -16.51 -18.42
C GLY A 304 1.45 -17.63 -17.54
N LEU A 305 0.54 -17.28 -16.60
CA LEU A 305 -0.14 -18.25 -15.74
C LEU A 305 -1.14 -19.10 -16.55
N ALA A 306 -1.90 -18.49 -17.44
CA ALA A 306 -2.82 -19.18 -18.35
C ALA A 306 -2.07 -20.20 -19.23
N GLN A 307 -0.87 -19.84 -19.70
CA GLN A 307 0.00 -20.77 -20.44
C GLN A 307 0.50 -21.93 -19.55
N LYS A 308 0.92 -21.65 -18.32
CA LYS A 308 1.38 -22.66 -17.35
C LYS A 308 0.27 -23.60 -16.88
N CYS A 309 -0.97 -23.11 -16.82
CA CYS A 309 -2.15 -23.92 -16.51
C CYS A 309 -2.69 -24.72 -17.70
N GLY A 310 -1.95 -24.78 -18.82
CA GLY A 310 -2.33 -25.59 -19.99
C GLY A 310 -3.47 -25.00 -20.83
N LEU A 311 -3.84 -23.73 -20.61
CA LEU A 311 -4.80 -23.04 -21.48
C LEU A 311 -4.21 -22.88 -22.88
N SER A 312 -4.82 -23.56 -23.86
CA SER A 312 -4.42 -23.51 -25.27
C SER A 312 -5.58 -23.05 -26.16
N GLY A 313 -5.29 -22.72 -27.40
CA GLY A 313 -6.32 -22.41 -28.40
C GLY A 313 -7.11 -21.11 -28.13
N VAL A 314 -8.44 -21.22 -28.16
CA VAL A 314 -9.38 -20.07 -28.09
C VAL A 314 -9.29 -19.32 -26.75
N ALA A 315 -9.14 -20.05 -25.64
CA ALA A 315 -9.08 -19.45 -24.30
C ALA A 315 -7.81 -18.58 -24.13
N LEU A 316 -6.66 -19.03 -24.62
CA LEU A 316 -5.42 -18.25 -24.60
C LEU A 316 -5.48 -17.04 -25.53
N LYS A 317 -6.15 -17.17 -26.69
CA LYS A 317 -6.40 -16.05 -27.60
C LYS A 317 -7.31 -15.01 -26.94
N ALA A 318 -8.35 -15.42 -26.20
CA ALA A 318 -9.23 -14.52 -25.47
C ALA A 318 -8.47 -13.73 -24.39
N VAL A 319 -7.62 -14.39 -23.60
CA VAL A 319 -6.80 -13.73 -22.57
C VAL A 319 -5.81 -12.73 -23.21
N LYS A 320 -5.20 -13.07 -24.35
CA LYS A 320 -4.33 -12.15 -25.10
C LYS A 320 -5.11 -10.97 -25.68
N LEU A 321 -6.30 -11.20 -26.22
CA LEU A 321 -7.17 -10.16 -26.79
C LEU A 321 -7.62 -9.17 -25.70
N VAL A 322 -7.97 -9.65 -24.52
CA VAL A 322 -8.29 -8.80 -23.36
C VAL A 322 -7.07 -7.97 -22.96
N ALA A 323 -5.89 -8.57 -22.95
CA ALA A 323 -4.63 -7.86 -22.64
C ALA A 323 -4.32 -6.76 -23.67
N GLU A 324 -4.53 -7.03 -24.94
CA GLU A 324 -4.29 -6.06 -26.02
C GLU A 324 -5.37 -4.99 -26.07
N GLY A 325 -6.66 -5.36 -25.91
CA GLY A 325 -7.77 -4.44 -25.81
C GLY A 325 -7.63 -3.46 -24.66
N THR A 326 -7.09 -3.93 -23.55
CA THR A 326 -6.78 -3.12 -22.37
C THR A 326 -5.65 -2.12 -22.65
N LYS A 327 -4.56 -2.56 -23.31
CA LYS A 327 -3.49 -1.65 -23.76
C LYS A 327 -4.00 -0.60 -24.74
N PHE A 328 -4.85 -1.00 -25.68
CA PHE A 328 -5.50 -0.10 -26.64
C PHE A 328 -6.37 0.94 -25.94
N PHE A 329 -7.23 0.53 -25.02
CA PHE A 329 -8.11 1.42 -24.24
C PHE A 329 -7.32 2.46 -23.46
N ILE A 330 -6.24 2.05 -22.79
CA ILE A 330 -5.37 2.95 -22.05
C ILE A 330 -4.67 3.94 -22.98
N ASN A 331 -4.16 3.48 -24.10
CA ASN A 331 -3.47 4.36 -25.05
C ASN A 331 -4.41 5.32 -25.79
N MET A 332 -5.64 4.90 -26.04
CA MET A 332 -6.61 5.66 -26.82
C MET A 332 -7.50 6.57 -25.98
N ILE A 333 -7.82 6.19 -24.73
CA ILE A 333 -8.73 6.94 -23.87
C ILE A 333 -8.01 7.62 -22.72
N ILE A 334 -7.16 6.89 -21.99
CA ILE A 334 -6.54 7.41 -20.78
C ILE A 334 -5.41 8.39 -21.10
N LYS A 335 -4.53 8.09 -22.06
CA LYS A 335 -3.44 9.00 -22.44
C LYS A 335 -3.88 10.33 -23.09
N PRO A 336 -4.91 10.38 -23.95
CA PRO A 336 -5.40 11.66 -24.44
C PRO A 336 -6.16 12.50 -23.42
N MET A 337 -6.88 11.86 -22.46
CA MET A 337 -7.57 12.57 -21.39
C MET A 337 -6.58 13.27 -20.44
N SER A 338 -5.38 12.71 -20.25
CA SER A 338 -4.31 13.37 -19.49
C SER A 338 -3.73 14.61 -20.18
N ARG A 339 -4.02 14.82 -21.48
CA ARG A 339 -3.51 15.96 -22.27
C ARG A 339 -4.53 17.08 -22.54
N LYS A 340 -5.82 16.87 -22.29
CA LYS A 340 -6.86 17.90 -22.52
C LYS A 340 -7.83 17.98 -21.35
N SER A 341 -7.56 18.89 -20.43
CA SER A 341 -8.55 19.38 -19.47
C SER A 341 -9.68 20.08 -20.23
N GLY A 342 -10.90 19.56 -20.18
CA GLY A 342 -12.10 20.29 -20.60
C GLY A 342 -13.22 19.51 -21.28
N GLU A 343 -13.05 18.27 -21.73
CA GLU A 343 -14.14 17.49 -22.33
C GLU A 343 -14.71 16.45 -21.34
N SER A 344 -16.05 16.48 -21.13
CA SER A 344 -16.72 15.51 -20.28
C SER A 344 -16.55 14.09 -20.84
N TRP A 345 -16.24 13.14 -19.97
CA TRP A 345 -16.08 11.70 -20.24
C TRP A 345 -17.22 11.12 -21.09
N PHE A 346 -18.48 11.57 -20.87
CA PHE A 346 -19.65 11.14 -21.63
C PHE A 346 -19.58 11.53 -23.13
N LYS A 347 -19.01 12.68 -23.47
CA LYS A 347 -18.85 13.12 -24.86
C LYS A 347 -17.79 12.31 -25.62
N ALA A 348 -16.68 11.97 -24.94
CA ALA A 348 -15.62 11.16 -25.53
C ALA A 348 -16.09 9.72 -25.81
N VAL A 349 -16.85 9.12 -24.89
CA VAL A 349 -17.45 7.78 -25.06
C VAL A 349 -18.52 7.79 -26.16
N LYS A 350 -19.39 8.82 -26.24
CA LYS A 350 -20.40 8.90 -27.26
C LYS A 350 -19.83 8.99 -28.69
N ARG A 351 -18.67 9.65 -28.86
CA ARG A 351 -17.95 9.77 -30.13
C ARG A 351 -17.29 8.46 -30.60
N LEU A 352 -17.01 7.55 -29.67
CA LEU A 352 -16.44 6.23 -29.96
C LEU A 352 -17.48 5.21 -30.45
N PHE A 353 -18.77 5.45 -30.18
CA PHE A 353 -19.86 4.53 -30.48
C PHE A 353 -20.93 5.12 -31.44
N SER A 354 -20.73 6.34 -31.95
CA SER A 354 -21.43 6.91 -33.11
C SER A 354 -20.60 6.68 -34.37
#